data_bcdd759a5cfa5cc2e1591ef38a159c9c
#
_entry.id   bcdd759a5cfa5cc2e1591ef38a159c9c
#
_cell.length_a   1.000
_cell.length_b   1.000
_cell.length_c   1.000
_cell.angle_alpha   90.00
_cell.angle_beta   90.00
_cell.angle_gamma   90.00
#
_symmetry.space_group_name_H-M   'P 1'
#
loop_
_entity.id
_entity.type
_entity.pdbx_description
1 polymer ?
#
loop_
_entity_poly.entity_id
_entity_poly.type
_entity_poly.pdbx_seq_one_letter_code
_entity_poly.pdbx_strand_id
1 'polypeptide(L)'
;MEPLYARDIRADGSELHLIVTREDLSRLYPGFFRYTVSVQREGFDPVLFRTNTYEYEPDVPLRAGEAAMQKATEWEHDLQSDSAGFIERNLPPPRRNAAIPHHDVVIIQASPRAGGNSGRLAQWVQETAEDAGRSCTVLYPHDMDIHECIGCYQCFNTGFCIYNDDMAGVFEAIGGAGLVVICTPVYTNTVPANLKVLIDRFQAHYAAQSLGAAFPKKAKGIILSVSGRPGHENFTCTRKVLLPFMDIAGVQPSGEIFIDGVDRYGDIREIPGCRERVGVLISECLK
;
A
#
# COMPACT_ATOMS: atom_id res chain seq x y z
N MET A 1 -19.32 2.81 16.20
CA MET A 1 -19.17 1.38 16.58
C MET A 1 -20.30 1.01 17.49
N GLU A 2 -20.99 -0.09 17.20
CA GLU A 2 -22.12 -0.60 17.99
C GLU A 2 -21.65 -1.80 18.82
N PRO A 3 -21.80 -1.79 20.15
CA PRO A 3 -21.47 -2.95 20.99
C PRO A 3 -22.51 -4.06 20.79
N LEU A 4 -22.05 -5.27 20.51
CA LEU A 4 -22.89 -6.47 20.34
C LEU A 4 -22.83 -7.37 21.59
N TYR A 5 -21.70 -7.36 22.29
CA TYR A 5 -21.45 -8.16 23.47
C TYR A 5 -20.41 -7.48 24.36
N ALA A 6 -20.58 -7.55 25.66
CA ALA A 6 -19.59 -7.08 26.63
C ALA A 6 -19.63 -7.96 27.88
N ARG A 7 -18.45 -8.30 28.41
CA ARG A 7 -18.31 -9.08 29.65
C ARG A 7 -17.05 -8.69 30.43
N ASP A 8 -17.25 -8.52 31.72
CA ASP A 8 -16.14 -8.31 32.67
C ASP A 8 -15.69 -9.67 33.23
N ILE A 9 -14.38 -9.90 33.15
CA ILE A 9 -13.73 -11.13 33.59
C ILE A 9 -12.69 -10.75 34.66
N ARG A 10 -12.78 -11.36 35.83
CA ARG A 10 -11.78 -11.19 36.88
C ARG A 10 -10.83 -12.38 36.89
N ALA A 11 -9.56 -12.13 36.57
CA ALA A 11 -8.52 -13.14 36.53
C ALA A 11 -7.19 -12.55 37.02
N ASP A 12 -6.44 -13.30 37.80
CA ASP A 12 -5.10 -12.94 38.31
C ASP A 12 -5.03 -11.55 38.97
N GLY A 13 -6.10 -11.18 39.71
CA GLY A 13 -6.19 -9.90 40.42
C GLY A 13 -6.42 -8.68 39.50
N SER A 14 -6.63 -8.89 38.22
CA SER A 14 -6.95 -7.85 37.23
C SER A 14 -8.39 -7.96 36.74
N GLU A 15 -8.98 -6.84 36.37
CA GLU A 15 -10.28 -6.78 35.68
C GLU A 15 -10.02 -6.63 34.20
N LEU A 16 -10.58 -7.54 33.39
CA LEU A 16 -10.43 -7.63 31.93
C LEU A 16 -11.80 -7.41 31.31
N HIS A 17 -11.88 -6.57 30.31
CA HIS A 17 -13.12 -6.26 29.59
C HIS A 17 -13.08 -6.92 28.20
N LEU A 18 -13.88 -7.98 28.00
CA LEU A 18 -14.07 -8.62 26.70
C LEU A 18 -15.27 -7.96 26.01
N ILE A 19 -15.03 -7.36 24.85
CA ILE A 19 -16.04 -6.59 24.12
C ILE A 19 -16.05 -7.04 22.66
N VAL A 20 -17.25 -7.24 22.09
CA VAL A 20 -17.46 -7.41 20.65
C VAL A 20 -18.20 -6.18 20.12
N THR A 21 -17.63 -5.55 19.11
CA THR A 21 -18.23 -4.40 18.43
C THR A 21 -18.44 -4.65 16.96
N ARG A 22 -19.48 -3.99 16.37
CA ARG A 22 -19.70 -3.92 14.94
C ARG A 22 -19.49 -2.50 14.45
N GLU A 23 -18.83 -2.35 13.32
CA GLU A 23 -18.65 -1.09 12.61
C GLU A 23 -19.20 -1.21 11.19
N ASP A 24 -20.03 -0.23 10.78
CA ASP A 24 -20.55 -0.14 9.42
C ASP A 24 -19.55 0.64 8.54
N LEU A 25 -18.98 -0.04 7.57
CA LEU A 25 -18.05 0.49 6.58
C LEU A 25 -18.68 0.46 5.17
N SER A 26 -20.02 0.41 5.06
CA SER A 26 -20.75 0.30 3.79
C SER A 26 -20.49 1.46 2.82
N ARG A 27 -19.98 2.58 3.31
CA ARG A 27 -19.48 3.69 2.47
C ARG A 27 -18.20 3.37 1.69
N LEU A 28 -17.41 2.36 2.12
CA LEU A 28 -16.24 1.89 1.42
C LEU A 28 -16.63 0.84 0.38
N TYR A 29 -17.43 -0.16 0.82
CA TYR A 29 -17.96 -1.23 -0.03
C TYR A 29 -19.39 -1.58 0.43
N PRO A 30 -20.36 -1.77 -0.48
CA PRO A 30 -21.74 -2.09 -0.11
C PRO A 30 -21.83 -3.32 0.81
N GLY A 31 -22.47 -3.18 1.99
CA GLY A 31 -22.62 -4.30 2.94
C GLY A 31 -21.34 -4.68 3.70
N PHE A 32 -20.35 -3.82 3.73
CA PHE A 32 -19.10 -4.06 4.44
C PHE A 32 -19.26 -3.74 5.93
N PHE A 33 -19.28 -4.78 6.76
CA PHE A 33 -19.27 -4.67 8.21
C PHE A 33 -18.00 -5.30 8.78
N ARG A 34 -17.36 -4.61 9.71
CA ARG A 34 -16.23 -5.11 10.47
C ARG A 34 -16.65 -5.42 11.90
N TYR A 35 -16.25 -6.57 12.40
CA TYR A 35 -16.45 -7.00 13.76
C TYR A 35 -15.09 -7.02 14.48
N THR A 36 -15.05 -6.48 15.69
CA THR A 36 -13.86 -6.45 16.53
C THR A 36 -14.17 -7.12 17.85
N VAL A 37 -13.42 -8.17 18.19
CA VAL A 37 -13.33 -8.73 19.53
C VAL A 37 -12.11 -8.11 20.19
N SER A 38 -12.28 -7.52 21.36
CA SER A 38 -11.20 -6.88 22.11
C SER A 38 -11.20 -7.33 23.56
N VAL A 39 -9.99 -7.57 24.08
CA VAL A 39 -9.75 -7.71 25.50
C VAL A 39 -8.97 -6.49 25.97
N GLN A 40 -9.56 -5.73 26.89
CA GLN A 40 -8.99 -4.49 27.41
C GLN A 40 -8.62 -4.66 28.87
N ARG A 41 -7.49 -4.09 29.28
CA ARG A 41 -7.01 -4.00 30.66
C ARG A 41 -6.40 -2.62 30.89
N GLU A 42 -6.64 -2.04 32.06
CA GLU A 42 -6.06 -0.74 32.40
C GLU A 42 -4.53 -0.75 32.30
N GLY A 43 -3.96 0.24 31.57
CA GLY A 43 -2.53 0.41 31.39
C GLY A 43 -1.87 -0.48 30.33
N PHE A 44 -2.64 -1.23 29.54
CA PHE A 44 -2.10 -2.11 28.50
C PHE A 44 -2.81 -1.90 27.17
N ASP A 45 -2.07 -2.13 26.07
CA ASP A 45 -2.67 -2.17 24.74
C ASP A 45 -3.68 -3.33 24.64
N PRO A 46 -4.82 -3.12 23.98
CA PRO A 46 -5.84 -4.15 23.85
C PRO A 46 -5.38 -5.30 22.96
N VAL A 47 -5.68 -6.53 23.37
CA VAL A 47 -5.61 -7.68 22.45
C VAL A 47 -6.82 -7.62 21.52
N LEU A 48 -6.58 -7.73 20.22
CA LEU A 48 -7.60 -7.53 19.19
C LEU A 48 -7.67 -8.70 18.22
N PHE A 49 -8.89 -9.16 17.96
CA PHE A 49 -9.22 -9.96 16.76
C PHE A 49 -10.25 -9.19 15.95
N ARG A 50 -10.08 -9.16 14.64
CA ARG A 50 -11.02 -8.52 13.72
C ARG A 50 -11.34 -9.43 12.56
N THR A 51 -12.59 -9.37 12.12
CA THR A 51 -13.08 -10.04 10.92
C THR A 51 -14.11 -9.15 10.23
N ASN A 52 -14.36 -9.37 8.94
CA ASN A 52 -15.31 -8.56 8.18
C ASN A 52 -16.13 -9.41 7.20
N THR A 53 -17.24 -8.84 6.71
CA THR A 53 -18.19 -9.55 5.84
C THR A 53 -17.61 -9.99 4.51
N TYR A 54 -16.54 -9.36 4.02
CA TYR A 54 -15.91 -9.69 2.73
C TYR A 54 -14.89 -10.84 2.80
N GLU A 55 -14.60 -11.34 4.01
CA GLU A 55 -13.75 -12.52 4.20
C GLU A 55 -14.50 -13.84 3.97
N TYR A 56 -15.83 -13.79 3.92
CA TYR A 56 -16.68 -14.97 3.85
C TYR A 56 -17.47 -14.99 2.55
N GLU A 57 -17.44 -16.10 1.86
CA GLU A 57 -18.28 -16.31 0.69
C GLU A 57 -19.76 -16.40 1.10
N PRO A 58 -20.69 -15.98 0.22
CA PRO A 58 -22.13 -15.99 0.53
C PRO A 58 -22.69 -17.36 0.95
N ASP A 59 -22.09 -18.44 0.44
CA ASP A 59 -22.57 -19.81 0.60
C ASP A 59 -21.94 -20.56 1.77
N VAL A 60 -20.98 -19.95 2.52
CA VAL A 60 -20.41 -20.59 3.70
C VAL A 60 -21.35 -20.45 4.92
N PRO A 61 -21.43 -21.50 5.77
CA PRO A 61 -22.31 -21.47 6.96
C PRO A 61 -21.90 -20.42 7.98
N LEU A 62 -20.59 -20.19 8.12
CA LEU A 62 -20.05 -19.22 9.10
C LEU A 62 -19.95 -17.82 8.48
N ARG A 63 -20.54 -16.85 9.16
CA ARG A 63 -20.50 -15.44 8.78
C ARG A 63 -19.65 -14.64 9.75
N ALA A 64 -19.21 -13.46 9.32
CA ALA A 64 -18.30 -12.61 10.11
C ALA A 64 -18.79 -12.33 11.55
N GLY A 65 -20.09 -12.05 11.73
CA GLY A 65 -20.68 -11.84 13.05
C GLY A 65 -20.62 -13.09 13.93
N GLU A 66 -20.91 -14.26 13.35
CA GLU A 66 -20.84 -15.54 14.04
C GLU A 66 -19.41 -15.91 14.41
N ALA A 67 -18.47 -15.69 13.48
CA ALA A 67 -17.05 -15.90 13.73
C ALA A 67 -16.52 -15.01 14.87
N ALA A 68 -16.95 -13.75 14.93
CA ALA A 68 -16.59 -12.85 16.03
C ALA A 68 -17.16 -13.32 17.39
N MET A 69 -18.42 -13.78 17.41
CA MET A 69 -19.04 -14.31 18.63
C MET A 69 -18.40 -15.61 19.08
N GLN A 70 -18.09 -16.51 18.14
CA GLN A 70 -17.35 -17.74 18.44
C GLN A 70 -15.97 -17.43 19.04
N LYS A 71 -15.24 -16.48 18.44
CA LYS A 71 -13.95 -16.04 18.96
C LYS A 71 -14.06 -15.43 20.36
N ALA A 72 -15.09 -14.66 20.62
CA ALA A 72 -15.34 -14.09 21.95
C ALA A 72 -15.58 -15.20 22.99
N THR A 73 -16.32 -16.26 22.63
CA THR A 73 -16.55 -17.41 23.53
C THR A 73 -15.27 -18.20 23.78
N GLU A 74 -14.43 -18.42 22.75
CA GLU A 74 -13.11 -19.03 22.92
C GLU A 74 -12.23 -18.22 23.85
N TRP A 75 -12.16 -16.92 23.64
CA TRP A 75 -11.35 -16.01 24.47
C TRP A 75 -11.83 -15.89 25.90
N GLU A 76 -13.14 -15.92 26.10
CA GLU A 76 -13.71 -15.96 27.47
C GLU A 76 -13.24 -17.19 28.22
N HIS A 77 -13.26 -18.35 27.60
CA HIS A 77 -12.78 -19.60 28.18
C HIS A 77 -11.27 -19.55 28.47
N ASP A 78 -10.47 -19.08 27.52
CA ASP A 78 -9.02 -18.99 27.66
C ASP A 78 -8.62 -18.01 28.78
N LEU A 79 -9.29 -16.85 28.88
CA LEU A 79 -9.07 -15.84 29.91
C LEU A 79 -9.41 -16.35 31.31
N GLN A 80 -10.43 -17.21 31.43
CA GLN A 80 -10.81 -17.81 32.69
C GLN A 80 -9.84 -18.91 33.13
N SER A 81 -9.18 -19.59 32.15
CA SER A 81 -8.27 -20.71 32.45
C SER A 81 -6.81 -20.26 32.66
N ASP A 82 -6.30 -19.32 31.84
CA ASP A 82 -4.90 -18.83 31.84
C ASP A 82 -4.83 -17.43 31.25
N SER A 83 -5.12 -16.40 32.01
CA SER A 83 -5.18 -15.02 31.51
C SER A 83 -3.80 -14.47 31.13
N ALA A 84 -2.75 -14.82 31.86
CA ALA A 84 -1.39 -14.37 31.58
C ALA A 84 -0.84 -14.98 30.28
N GLY A 85 -0.97 -16.29 30.12
CA GLY A 85 -0.57 -16.99 28.91
C GLY A 85 -1.43 -16.61 27.69
N PHE A 86 -2.72 -16.28 27.90
CA PHE A 86 -3.56 -15.73 26.83
C PHE A 86 -2.98 -14.43 26.25
N ILE A 87 -2.62 -13.46 27.12
CA ILE A 87 -2.05 -12.19 26.69
C ILE A 87 -0.75 -12.41 25.92
N GLU A 88 0.16 -13.23 26.44
CA GLU A 88 1.45 -13.52 25.80
C GLU A 88 1.29 -14.15 24.41
N ARG A 89 0.37 -15.14 24.27
CA ARG A 89 0.12 -15.82 22.98
C ARG A 89 -0.54 -14.93 21.94
N ASN A 90 -1.27 -13.89 22.34
CA ASN A 90 -2.02 -13.02 21.44
C ASN A 90 -1.37 -11.64 21.22
N LEU A 91 -0.16 -11.41 21.76
CA LEU A 91 0.63 -10.25 21.36
C LEU A 91 1.01 -10.36 19.88
N PRO A 92 0.84 -9.28 19.10
CA PRO A 92 1.24 -9.31 17.69
C PRO A 92 2.75 -9.56 17.57
N PRO A 93 3.20 -10.44 16.66
CA PRO A 93 4.62 -10.66 16.43
C PRO A 93 5.30 -9.37 15.97
N PRO A 94 6.58 -9.16 16.35
CA PRO A 94 7.33 -8.01 15.88
C PRO A 94 7.41 -8.06 14.34
N ARG A 95 7.08 -6.93 13.68
CA ARG A 95 7.14 -6.83 12.24
C ARG A 95 8.57 -6.65 11.76
N ARG A 96 8.92 -7.27 10.63
CA ARG A 96 10.15 -6.95 9.91
C ARG A 96 9.98 -5.53 9.35
N ASN A 97 10.72 -4.59 9.91
CA ASN A 97 10.95 -3.31 9.26
C ASN A 97 12.10 -3.53 8.27
N ALA A 98 11.78 -3.78 7.01
CA ALA A 98 12.75 -3.61 5.93
C ALA A 98 12.87 -2.10 5.70
N ALA A 99 13.64 -1.42 6.54
CA ALA A 99 13.81 0.02 6.44
C ALA A 99 14.59 0.33 5.14
N ILE A 100 13.88 0.82 4.12
CA ILE A 100 14.53 1.53 3.03
C ILE A 100 14.90 2.90 3.61
N PRO A 101 16.18 3.34 3.50
CA PRO A 101 16.57 4.66 3.97
C PRO A 101 15.67 5.74 3.38
N HIS A 102 15.34 6.73 4.19
CA HIS A 102 14.53 7.87 3.73
C HIS A 102 15.29 8.65 2.65
N HIS A 103 14.64 8.87 1.51
CA HIS A 103 15.16 9.63 0.39
C HIS A 103 14.20 10.75 -0.01
N ASP A 104 14.75 11.89 -0.49
CA ASP A 104 13.97 13.02 -0.99
C ASP A 104 13.14 12.63 -2.22
N VAL A 105 13.71 11.78 -3.09
CA VAL A 105 13.13 11.34 -4.35
C VAL A 105 13.07 9.81 -4.41
N VAL A 106 11.89 9.29 -4.65
CA VAL A 106 11.66 7.86 -4.92
C VAL A 106 11.30 7.68 -6.39
N ILE A 107 12.07 6.88 -7.09
CA ILE A 107 11.87 6.56 -8.52
C ILE A 107 11.39 5.12 -8.61
N ILE A 108 10.22 4.89 -9.22
CA ILE A 108 9.71 3.55 -9.50
C ILE A 108 10.01 3.24 -10.97
N GLN A 109 11.01 2.43 -11.23
CA GLN A 109 11.37 1.98 -12.57
C GLN A 109 10.66 0.66 -12.88
N ALA A 110 9.59 0.72 -13.67
CA ALA A 110 8.67 -0.40 -13.86
C ALA A 110 9.06 -1.39 -14.97
N SER A 111 10.08 -1.07 -15.78
CA SER A 111 10.52 -1.98 -16.85
C SER A 111 11.47 -3.05 -16.33
N PRO A 112 11.31 -4.33 -16.72
CA PRO A 112 12.32 -5.36 -16.43
C PRO A 112 13.66 -5.12 -17.19
N ARG A 113 13.68 -4.20 -18.16
CA ARG A 113 14.90 -3.82 -18.90
C ARG A 113 15.51 -2.58 -18.26
N ALA A 114 16.46 -2.74 -17.37
CA ALA A 114 17.15 -1.62 -16.69
C ALA A 114 17.76 -0.62 -17.68
N GLY A 115 18.37 -1.08 -18.76
CA GLY A 115 18.96 -0.25 -19.82
C GLY A 115 18.00 0.20 -20.92
N GLY A 116 16.67 -0.07 -20.81
CA GLY A 116 15.66 0.36 -21.77
C GLY A 116 15.24 1.81 -21.62
N ASN A 117 14.31 2.27 -22.45
CA ASN A 117 13.87 3.67 -22.48
C ASN A 117 13.30 4.17 -21.14
N SER A 118 12.52 3.35 -20.41
CA SER A 118 12.07 3.71 -19.06
C SER A 118 13.22 3.79 -18.06
N GLY A 119 14.24 2.94 -18.18
CA GLY A 119 15.46 3.02 -17.37
C GLY A 119 16.27 4.28 -17.65
N ARG A 120 16.29 4.76 -18.92
CA ARG A 120 16.89 6.06 -19.27
C ARG A 120 16.15 7.23 -18.63
N LEU A 121 14.81 7.18 -18.60
CA LEU A 121 14.01 8.18 -17.88
C LEU A 121 14.38 8.19 -16.38
N ALA A 122 14.43 7.02 -15.75
CA ALA A 122 14.80 6.90 -14.35
C ALA A 122 16.21 7.47 -14.08
N GLN A 123 17.17 7.18 -14.97
CA GLN A 123 18.54 7.71 -14.89
C GLN A 123 18.53 9.25 -14.98
N TRP A 124 17.81 9.86 -15.93
CA TRP A 124 17.73 11.31 -16.06
C TRP A 124 17.08 11.98 -14.84
N VAL A 125 16.07 11.33 -14.25
CA VAL A 125 15.47 11.81 -12.99
C VAL A 125 16.51 11.79 -11.87
N GLN A 126 17.23 10.68 -11.71
CA GLN A 126 18.25 10.53 -10.68
C GLN A 126 19.36 11.57 -10.84
N GLU A 127 19.93 11.72 -12.03
CA GLU A 127 20.96 12.72 -12.33
C GLU A 127 20.47 14.13 -12.01
N THR A 128 19.25 14.50 -12.41
CA THR A 128 18.68 15.84 -12.15
C THR A 128 18.47 16.10 -10.66
N ALA A 129 18.04 15.08 -9.91
CA ALA A 129 17.83 15.21 -8.46
C ALA A 129 19.16 15.30 -7.70
N GLU A 130 20.14 14.48 -8.07
CA GLU A 130 21.49 14.51 -7.48
C GLU A 130 22.20 15.85 -7.77
N ASP A 131 22.08 16.40 -8.98
CA ASP A 131 22.58 17.75 -9.34
C ASP A 131 21.91 18.85 -8.50
N ALA A 132 20.68 18.63 -8.05
CA ALA A 132 19.95 19.52 -7.13
C ALA A 132 20.26 19.24 -5.64
N GLY A 133 21.20 18.34 -5.33
CA GLY A 133 21.59 17.95 -3.95
C GLY A 133 20.52 17.14 -3.21
N ARG A 134 19.65 16.43 -3.95
CA ARG A 134 18.59 15.59 -3.38
C ARG A 134 19.00 14.12 -3.36
N SER A 135 18.70 13.45 -2.25
CA SER A 135 18.91 12.01 -2.13
C SER A 135 17.86 11.23 -2.94
N CYS A 136 18.29 10.18 -3.65
CA CYS A 136 17.44 9.37 -4.49
C CYS A 136 17.49 7.89 -4.14
N THR A 137 16.38 7.19 -4.31
CA THR A 137 16.35 5.72 -4.41
C THR A 137 15.54 5.28 -5.61
N VAL A 138 15.95 4.18 -6.24
CA VAL A 138 15.22 3.58 -7.36
C VAL A 138 14.66 2.23 -6.92
N LEU A 139 13.35 2.09 -7.00
CA LEU A 139 12.64 0.84 -6.77
C LEU A 139 12.42 0.13 -8.11
N TYR A 140 12.78 -1.13 -8.16
CA TYR A 140 12.62 -1.99 -9.33
C TYR A 140 11.60 -3.09 -9.00
N PRO A 141 10.28 -2.90 -9.25
CA PRO A 141 9.26 -3.88 -8.90
C PRO A 141 9.51 -5.28 -9.50
N HIS A 142 10.31 -5.36 -10.56
CA HIS A 142 10.68 -6.63 -11.18
C HIS A 142 11.65 -7.46 -10.32
N ASP A 143 12.52 -6.80 -9.57
CA ASP A 143 13.57 -7.42 -8.76
C ASP A 143 13.15 -7.59 -7.30
N MET A 144 11.96 -7.09 -6.92
CA MET A 144 11.44 -7.14 -5.57
C MET A 144 10.62 -8.41 -5.34
N ASP A 145 10.72 -8.96 -4.13
CA ASP A 145 9.85 -10.04 -3.68
C ASP A 145 8.51 -9.46 -3.18
N ILE A 146 7.57 -9.34 -4.09
CA ILE A 146 6.22 -8.83 -3.82
C ILE A 146 5.19 -9.83 -4.32
N HIS A 147 4.45 -10.44 -3.39
CA HIS A 147 3.33 -11.32 -3.71
C HIS A 147 2.15 -10.51 -4.25
N GLU A 148 1.37 -11.09 -5.16
CA GLU A 148 0.14 -10.48 -5.64
C GLU A 148 -0.92 -10.33 -4.54
N CYS A 149 -1.79 -9.34 -4.66
CA CYS A 149 -2.93 -9.20 -3.77
C CYS A 149 -3.98 -10.28 -4.10
N ILE A 150 -4.29 -11.14 -3.14
CA ILE A 150 -5.29 -12.21 -3.28
C ILE A 150 -6.70 -11.79 -2.88
N GLY A 151 -6.92 -10.50 -2.56
CA GLY A 151 -8.24 -9.99 -2.21
C GLY A 151 -8.83 -10.53 -0.91
N CYS A 152 -8.01 -10.94 0.05
CA CYS A 152 -8.45 -11.57 1.30
C CYS A 152 -9.07 -10.61 2.34
N TYR A 153 -9.04 -9.30 2.12
CA TYR A 153 -9.56 -8.24 3.00
C TYR A 153 -8.99 -8.20 4.43
N GLN A 154 -8.00 -9.03 4.79
CA GLN A 154 -7.39 -9.05 6.12
C GLN A 154 -6.74 -7.70 6.51
N CYS A 155 -6.28 -6.94 5.54
CA CYS A 155 -5.74 -5.60 5.77
C CYS A 155 -6.78 -4.63 6.37
N PHE A 156 -8.08 -4.80 6.09
CA PHE A 156 -9.15 -4.01 6.71
C PHE A 156 -9.39 -4.34 8.19
N ASN A 157 -8.86 -5.47 8.67
CA ASN A 157 -8.92 -5.83 10.07
C ASN A 157 -7.72 -5.29 10.85
N THR A 158 -6.53 -5.31 10.23
CA THR A 158 -5.25 -5.11 10.92
C THR A 158 -4.52 -3.83 10.51
N GLY A 159 -4.87 -3.23 9.38
CA GLY A 159 -4.11 -2.15 8.74
C GLY A 159 -2.90 -2.63 7.94
N PHE A 160 -2.71 -3.96 7.82
CA PHE A 160 -1.52 -4.54 7.21
C PHE A 160 -1.86 -5.73 6.32
N CYS A 161 -1.00 -5.99 5.32
CA CYS A 161 -1.11 -7.19 4.51
C CYS A 161 -0.70 -8.43 5.30
N ILE A 162 -1.26 -9.59 4.92
CA ILE A 162 -0.85 -10.89 5.45
C ILE A 162 0.57 -11.26 5.02
N TYR A 163 1.00 -10.80 3.85
CA TYR A 163 2.35 -11.02 3.34
C TYR A 163 3.34 -10.08 4.03
N ASN A 164 4.46 -10.64 4.47
CA ASN A 164 5.59 -9.93 5.04
C ASN A 164 6.75 -9.97 4.05
N ASP A 165 6.66 -9.13 3.04
CA ASP A 165 7.53 -9.05 1.88
C ASP A 165 8.08 -7.62 1.67
N ASP A 166 8.69 -7.32 0.53
CA ASP A 166 9.34 -6.03 0.25
C ASP A 166 8.36 -4.84 0.21
N MET A 167 7.04 -5.07 0.21
CA MET A 167 6.05 -3.98 0.24
C MET A 167 6.17 -3.09 1.47
N ALA A 168 6.64 -3.61 2.61
CA ALA A 168 6.84 -2.79 3.81
C ALA A 168 7.83 -1.63 3.51
N GLY A 169 8.95 -1.94 2.86
CA GLY A 169 9.93 -0.95 2.44
C GLY A 169 9.40 0.02 1.38
N VAL A 170 8.54 -0.43 0.46
CA VAL A 170 7.90 0.44 -0.54
C VAL A 170 6.98 1.46 0.14
N PHE A 171 6.18 1.05 1.12
CA PHE A 171 5.32 1.97 1.89
C PHE A 171 6.12 3.02 2.64
N GLU A 172 7.22 2.62 3.29
CA GLU A 172 8.12 3.54 4.00
C GLU A 172 8.80 4.53 3.04
N ALA A 173 9.34 4.04 1.92
CA ALA A 173 10.00 4.88 0.93
C ALA A 173 9.05 5.94 0.35
N ILE A 174 7.87 5.54 -0.12
CA ILE A 174 6.89 6.47 -0.69
C ILE A 174 6.34 7.43 0.37
N GLY A 175 6.04 6.92 1.57
CA GLY A 175 5.52 7.73 2.69
C GLY A 175 6.51 8.78 3.19
N GLY A 176 7.81 8.54 3.03
CA GLY A 176 8.89 9.46 3.41
C GLY A 176 9.33 10.44 2.32
N ALA A 177 8.98 10.17 1.06
CA ALA A 177 9.47 10.95 -0.08
C ALA A 177 8.85 12.36 -0.16
N GLY A 178 9.60 13.29 -0.73
CA GLY A 178 9.09 14.59 -1.18
C GLY A 178 8.58 14.53 -2.62
N LEU A 179 9.19 13.69 -3.45
CA LEU A 179 8.85 13.48 -4.85
C LEU A 179 8.85 11.98 -5.18
N VAL A 180 7.79 11.50 -5.83
CA VAL A 180 7.68 10.14 -6.37
C VAL A 180 7.58 10.22 -7.88
N VAL A 181 8.49 9.56 -8.60
CA VAL A 181 8.50 9.53 -10.07
C VAL A 181 8.30 8.10 -10.55
N ILE A 182 7.28 7.88 -11.38
CA ILE A 182 7.00 6.57 -11.98
C ILE A 182 7.48 6.57 -13.42
N CYS A 183 8.53 5.78 -13.70
CA CYS A 183 9.09 5.58 -15.04
C CYS A 183 8.59 4.23 -15.59
N THR A 184 7.66 4.24 -16.54
CA THR A 184 6.99 3.01 -17.00
C THR A 184 6.89 2.92 -18.52
N PRO A 185 7.09 1.72 -19.12
CA PRO A 185 6.69 1.48 -20.49
C PRO A 185 5.18 1.18 -20.54
N VAL A 186 4.60 1.33 -21.73
CA VAL A 186 3.28 0.78 -22.02
C VAL A 186 3.44 -0.67 -22.47
N TYR A 187 2.90 -1.61 -21.68
CA TYR A 187 2.82 -3.03 -22.04
C TYR A 187 1.35 -3.42 -22.20
N THR A 188 0.99 -3.94 -23.39
CA THR A 188 -0.40 -4.33 -23.69
C THR A 188 -1.40 -3.27 -23.24
N ASN A 189 -1.16 -2.02 -23.67
CA ASN A 189 -2.00 -0.84 -23.44
C ASN A 189 -2.10 -0.36 -21.98
N THR A 190 -1.28 -0.87 -21.06
CA THR A 190 -1.27 -0.47 -19.64
C THR A 190 0.13 -0.56 -19.03
N VAL A 191 0.22 -0.59 -17.70
CA VAL A 191 1.47 -0.76 -16.95
C VAL A 191 1.97 -2.21 -16.98
N PRO A 192 3.28 -2.47 -16.80
CA PRO A 192 3.81 -3.82 -16.65
C PRO A 192 3.22 -4.56 -15.44
N ALA A 193 3.18 -5.90 -15.52
CA ALA A 193 2.57 -6.75 -14.49
C ALA A 193 3.16 -6.51 -13.09
N ASN A 194 4.48 -6.44 -12.96
CA ASN A 194 5.13 -6.23 -11.66
C ASN A 194 4.80 -4.87 -11.02
N LEU A 195 4.64 -3.82 -11.84
CA LEU A 195 4.13 -2.54 -11.33
C LEU A 195 2.68 -2.68 -10.89
N LYS A 196 1.87 -3.44 -11.61
CA LYS A 196 0.46 -3.67 -11.23
C LYS A 196 0.36 -4.46 -9.93
N VAL A 197 1.21 -5.46 -9.69
CA VAL A 197 1.30 -6.18 -8.42
C VAL A 197 1.59 -5.21 -7.27
N LEU A 198 2.60 -4.35 -7.40
CA LEU A 198 2.90 -3.31 -6.41
C LEU A 198 1.68 -2.41 -6.15
N ILE A 199 1.02 -1.93 -7.21
CA ILE A 199 -0.17 -1.06 -7.11
C ILE A 199 -1.30 -1.76 -6.35
N ASP A 200 -1.61 -3.01 -6.67
CA ASP A 200 -2.70 -3.75 -6.01
C ASP A 200 -2.43 -4.00 -4.53
N ARG A 201 -1.16 -4.11 -4.14
CA ARG A 201 -0.75 -4.25 -2.73
C ARG A 201 -0.95 -2.97 -1.92
N PHE A 202 -1.14 -1.79 -2.54
CA PHE A 202 -1.56 -0.56 -1.86
C PHE A 202 -2.99 -0.64 -1.30
N GLN A 203 -3.73 -1.70 -1.60
CA GLN A 203 -4.98 -2.01 -0.88
C GLN A 203 -4.77 -2.06 0.64
N ALA A 204 -3.61 -2.54 1.12
CA ALA A 204 -3.31 -2.52 2.56
C ALA A 204 -3.11 -1.10 3.10
N HIS A 205 -2.52 -0.21 2.30
CA HIS A 205 -2.36 1.21 2.66
C HIS A 205 -3.73 1.92 2.74
N TYR A 206 -4.59 1.71 1.75
CA TYR A 206 -5.97 2.20 1.77
C TYR A 206 -6.77 1.68 2.97
N ALA A 207 -6.62 0.39 3.31
CA ALA A 207 -7.25 -0.22 4.47
C ALA A 207 -6.75 0.41 5.79
N ALA A 208 -5.45 0.66 5.92
CA ALA A 208 -4.88 1.33 7.09
C ALA A 208 -5.44 2.75 7.30
N GLN A 209 -5.67 3.51 6.21
CA GLN A 209 -6.34 4.82 6.29
C GLN A 209 -7.76 4.68 6.87
N SER A 210 -8.51 3.64 6.47
CA SER A 210 -9.86 3.39 7.00
C SER A 210 -9.86 3.03 8.49
N LEU A 211 -8.71 2.61 9.04
CA LEU A 211 -8.49 2.32 10.46
C LEU A 211 -7.95 3.54 11.23
N GLY A 212 -7.86 4.70 10.60
CA GLY A 212 -7.41 5.93 11.23
C GLY A 212 -5.89 6.16 11.17
N ALA A 213 -5.15 5.36 10.39
CA ALA A 213 -3.74 5.66 10.15
C ALA A 213 -3.63 7.00 9.41
N ALA A 214 -2.82 7.92 9.95
CA ALA A 214 -2.54 9.20 9.33
C ALA A 214 -1.29 9.08 8.45
N PHE A 215 -1.40 9.52 7.19
CA PHE A 215 -0.25 9.67 6.30
C PHE A 215 0.04 11.18 6.15
N PRO A 216 1.06 11.68 6.85
CA PRO A 216 1.15 13.12 7.13
C PRO A 216 1.62 13.97 5.96
N LYS A 217 2.17 13.40 4.88
CA LYS A 217 2.77 14.20 3.83
C LYS A 217 2.31 13.72 2.44
N LYS A 218 1.81 14.67 1.63
CA LYS A 218 1.56 14.44 0.22
C LYS A 218 2.86 14.71 -0.55
N ALA A 219 3.52 13.65 -1.00
CA ALA A 219 4.61 13.76 -1.96
C ALA A 219 4.08 14.34 -3.28
N LYS A 220 4.89 15.11 -4.02
CA LYS A 220 4.59 15.42 -5.42
C LYS A 220 4.76 14.14 -6.27
N GLY A 221 3.98 13.98 -7.34
CA GLY A 221 4.00 12.80 -8.18
C GLY A 221 4.19 13.12 -9.66
N ILE A 222 5.10 12.43 -10.33
CA ILE A 222 5.33 12.58 -11.77
C ILE A 222 5.18 11.23 -12.46
N ILE A 223 4.50 11.22 -13.60
CA ILE A 223 4.40 10.05 -14.49
C ILE A 223 5.26 10.31 -15.73
N LEU A 224 6.25 9.46 -15.94
CA LEU A 224 7.05 9.42 -17.16
C LEU A 224 6.78 8.08 -17.86
N SER A 225 6.18 8.10 -19.05
CA SER A 225 5.83 6.87 -19.74
C SER A 225 6.27 6.87 -21.20
N VAL A 226 6.69 5.70 -21.69
CA VAL A 226 7.11 5.48 -23.08
C VAL A 226 6.24 4.43 -23.77
N SER A 227 5.92 4.68 -25.05
CA SER A 227 5.22 3.73 -25.92
C SER A 227 5.99 3.52 -27.22
N GLY A 228 6.19 2.28 -27.63
CA GLY A 228 6.77 1.94 -28.93
C GLY A 228 5.93 2.48 -30.10
N ARG A 229 4.61 2.36 -30.00
CA ARG A 229 3.66 2.84 -31.02
C ARG A 229 3.44 4.35 -30.91
N PRO A 230 3.26 5.06 -32.03
CA PRO A 230 2.84 6.45 -32.02
C PRO A 230 1.38 6.58 -31.59
N GLY A 231 1.05 7.72 -30.96
CA GLY A 231 -0.31 8.10 -30.56
C GLY A 231 -0.45 8.20 -29.04
N HIS A 232 -0.97 9.36 -28.59
CA HIS A 232 -1.17 9.65 -27.16
C HIS A 232 -2.22 8.75 -26.48
N GLU A 233 -3.14 8.18 -27.26
CA GLU A 233 -4.16 7.23 -26.78
C GLU A 233 -3.55 5.97 -26.14
N ASN A 234 -2.32 5.60 -26.51
CA ASN A 234 -1.60 4.47 -25.91
C ASN A 234 -1.39 4.61 -24.39
N PHE A 235 -1.41 5.84 -23.86
CA PHE A 235 -1.19 6.11 -22.44
C PHE A 235 -2.48 6.18 -21.62
N THR A 236 -3.64 6.11 -22.25
CA THR A 236 -4.93 6.30 -21.60
C THR A 236 -5.14 5.34 -20.42
N CYS A 237 -4.90 4.04 -20.63
CA CYS A 237 -5.06 3.04 -19.57
C CYS A 237 -3.95 3.15 -18.52
N THR A 238 -2.72 3.41 -18.92
CA THR A 238 -1.61 3.66 -18.00
C THR A 238 -1.94 4.82 -17.05
N ARG A 239 -2.40 5.94 -17.57
CA ARG A 239 -2.82 7.10 -16.79
C ARG A 239 -4.00 6.77 -15.85
N LYS A 240 -5.01 6.04 -16.34
CA LYS A 240 -6.17 5.62 -15.55
C LYS A 240 -5.81 4.66 -14.40
N VAL A 241 -4.72 3.92 -14.50
CA VAL A 241 -4.20 3.06 -13.42
C VAL A 241 -3.37 3.86 -12.43
N LEU A 242 -2.49 4.75 -12.92
CA LEU A 242 -1.51 5.44 -12.08
C LEU A 242 -2.10 6.59 -11.26
N LEU A 243 -3.08 7.33 -11.76
CA LEU A 243 -3.66 8.44 -11.00
C LEU A 243 -4.42 7.98 -9.74
N PRO A 244 -5.31 6.95 -9.78
CA PRO A 244 -5.91 6.41 -8.57
C PRO A 244 -4.89 5.78 -7.61
N PHE A 245 -3.83 5.15 -8.15
CA PHE A 245 -2.73 4.65 -7.32
C PHE A 245 -2.05 5.79 -6.55
N MET A 246 -1.71 6.89 -7.23
CA MET A 246 -1.11 8.06 -6.56
C MET A 246 -2.00 8.62 -5.46
N ASP A 247 -3.31 8.69 -5.68
CA ASP A 247 -4.27 9.15 -4.67
C ASP A 247 -4.26 8.25 -3.43
N ILE A 248 -4.34 6.93 -3.63
CA ILE A 248 -4.25 5.93 -2.54
C ILE A 248 -2.90 6.03 -1.81
N ALA A 249 -1.80 6.22 -2.54
CA ALA A 249 -0.46 6.34 -1.98
C ALA A 249 -0.18 7.70 -1.29
N GLY A 250 -1.14 8.62 -1.28
CA GLY A 250 -0.94 9.97 -0.73
C GLY A 250 0.00 10.85 -1.57
N VAL A 251 0.13 10.54 -2.86
CA VAL A 251 1.00 11.24 -3.81
C VAL A 251 0.15 12.18 -4.67
N GLN A 252 0.49 13.47 -4.67
CA GLN A 252 -0.23 14.49 -5.43
C GLN A 252 0.30 14.54 -6.87
N PRO A 253 -0.50 14.22 -7.91
CA PRO A 253 -0.09 14.36 -9.29
C PRO A 253 0.38 15.82 -9.59
N SER A 254 1.61 15.97 -10.06
CA SER A 254 2.26 17.28 -10.26
C SER A 254 2.83 17.44 -11.67
N GLY A 255 2.88 16.38 -12.47
CA GLY A 255 3.31 16.44 -13.86
C GLY A 255 3.30 15.07 -14.55
N GLU A 256 3.26 15.12 -15.88
CA GLU A 256 3.33 13.91 -16.71
C GLU A 256 4.05 14.20 -18.03
N ILE A 257 4.90 13.28 -18.49
CA ILE A 257 5.49 13.29 -19.81
C ILE A 257 5.25 11.93 -20.45
N PHE A 258 4.57 11.93 -21.58
CA PHE A 258 4.29 10.77 -22.41
C PHE A 258 5.08 10.88 -23.72
N ILE A 259 5.87 9.83 -24.02
CA ILE A 259 6.76 9.76 -25.19
C ILE A 259 6.31 8.58 -26.03
N ASP A 260 5.61 8.85 -27.09
CA ASP A 260 5.11 7.85 -28.02
C ASP A 260 6.05 7.63 -29.22
N GLY A 261 5.86 6.53 -29.94
CA GLY A 261 6.60 6.22 -31.16
C GLY A 261 8.10 5.96 -30.96
N VAL A 262 8.52 5.55 -29.76
CA VAL A 262 9.95 5.36 -29.46
C VAL A 262 10.61 4.26 -30.28
N ASP A 263 9.85 3.32 -30.88
CA ASP A 263 10.40 2.27 -31.77
C ASP A 263 11.00 2.85 -33.05
N ARG A 264 10.60 4.06 -33.46
CA ARG A 264 11.19 4.77 -34.61
C ARG A 264 12.61 5.24 -34.36
N TYR A 265 12.93 5.53 -33.11
CA TYR A 265 14.22 6.07 -32.69
C TYR A 265 15.12 4.99 -32.09
N GLY A 266 14.54 3.89 -31.59
CA GLY A 266 15.24 2.84 -30.84
C GLY A 266 15.63 3.26 -29.41
N ASP A 267 16.07 4.50 -29.22
CA ASP A 267 16.46 5.05 -27.92
C ASP A 267 15.91 6.48 -27.75
N ILE A 268 15.38 6.79 -26.59
CA ILE A 268 14.81 8.14 -26.30
C ILE A 268 15.87 9.24 -26.28
N ARG A 269 17.17 8.89 -26.20
CA ARG A 269 18.27 9.85 -26.29
C ARG A 269 18.35 10.50 -27.67
N GLU A 270 17.86 9.80 -28.69
CA GLU A 270 17.80 10.30 -30.08
C GLU A 270 16.63 11.26 -30.33
N ILE A 271 15.72 11.43 -29.35
CA ILE A 271 14.57 12.32 -29.45
C ILE A 271 15.00 13.72 -29.01
N PRO A 272 15.02 14.73 -29.92
CA PRO A 272 15.47 16.08 -29.59
C PRO A 272 14.69 16.71 -28.43
N GLY A 273 15.40 17.31 -27.48
CA GLY A 273 14.80 18.04 -26.34
C GLY A 273 14.12 17.12 -25.30
N CYS A 274 14.19 15.78 -25.44
CA CYS A 274 13.51 14.87 -24.53
C CYS A 274 14.11 14.92 -23.12
N ARG A 275 15.43 14.86 -23.01
CA ARG A 275 16.13 14.93 -21.71
C ARG A 275 15.89 16.29 -21.01
N GLU A 276 15.96 17.38 -21.76
CA GLU A 276 15.75 18.74 -21.25
C GLU A 276 14.34 18.91 -20.68
N ARG A 277 13.32 18.39 -21.39
CA ARG A 277 11.93 18.44 -20.93
C ARG A 277 11.76 17.68 -19.60
N VAL A 278 12.37 16.51 -19.46
CA VAL A 278 12.34 15.73 -18.23
C VAL A 278 13.05 16.48 -17.12
N GLY A 279 14.26 17.01 -17.37
CA GLY A 279 15.03 17.76 -16.39
C GLY A 279 14.31 19.02 -15.89
N VAL A 280 13.65 19.77 -16.79
CA VAL A 280 12.85 20.97 -16.41
C VAL A 280 11.71 20.56 -15.48
N LEU A 281 10.91 19.54 -15.83
CA LEU A 281 9.78 19.09 -15.01
C LEU A 281 10.24 18.64 -13.62
N ILE A 282 11.31 17.84 -13.55
CA ILE A 282 11.87 17.38 -12.27
C ILE A 282 12.34 18.57 -11.43
N SER A 283 13.11 19.50 -12.02
CA SER A 283 13.63 20.68 -11.32
C SER A 283 12.52 21.59 -10.77
N GLU A 284 11.40 21.71 -11.49
CA GLU A 284 10.22 22.46 -11.02
C GLU A 284 9.54 21.78 -9.81
N CYS A 285 9.49 20.45 -9.79
CA CYS A 285 8.88 19.71 -8.69
C CYS A 285 9.78 19.62 -7.46
N LEU A 286 11.09 19.79 -7.59
CA LEU A 286 12.05 19.80 -6.48
C LEU A 286 12.11 21.14 -5.72
N LYS A 287 11.56 22.20 -6.28
CA LYS A 287 11.38 23.49 -5.59
C LYS A 287 10.25 23.40 -4.57
#